data_7a3079c6f80922d662d4d9d96bcfc32e
#
_entry.id   7a3079c6f80922d662d4d9d96bcfc32e
#
_cell.length_a   1.000
_cell.length_b   1.000
_cell.length_c   1.000
_cell.angle_alpha   90.00
_cell.angle_beta   90.00
_cell.angle_gamma   90.00
#
_symmetry.space_group_name_H-M   'P 1'
#
loop_
_entity.id
_entity.type
_entity.pdbx_description
1 polymer ?
#
loop_
_entity_poly.entity_id
_entity_poly.type
_entity_poly.pdbx_seq_one_letter_code
_entity_poly.pdbx_strand_id
1 'polypeptide(L)'
;MANIKHAVVGTDMLVGSSNAAYLKSVIFYKDDSPAAIDNGNIVVIGDAIGPETYKAEAPAADSKRSLLALVAGVELFYDETRTHYLTEWENEAGKPVRVYLLVAGADSFRVTAEAFDGTPEKGKFVAFAAGSTKLKIEADASADNVFGVIKRDPVKVGFGDGQYTYYIVDVIA
;
A
#
# COMPACT_ATOMS: atom_id res chain seq x y z
N MET A 1 -9.33 -12.10 21.64
CA MET A 1 -8.87 -12.15 20.23
C MET A 1 -7.84 -11.07 20.09
N ALA A 2 -6.66 -11.37 19.51
CA ALA A 2 -5.67 -10.34 19.22
C ALA A 2 -6.30 -9.35 18.25
N ASN A 3 -6.23 -8.06 18.57
CA ASN A 3 -6.69 -7.01 17.68
C ASN A 3 -5.76 -7.03 16.46
N ILE A 4 -6.27 -7.42 15.29
CA ILE A 4 -5.52 -7.34 14.04
C ILE A 4 -5.29 -5.86 13.77
N LYS A 5 -4.03 -5.47 13.64
CA LYS A 5 -3.66 -4.11 13.26
C LYS A 5 -3.47 -4.06 11.75
N HIS A 6 -4.16 -3.12 11.13
CA HIS A 6 -4.04 -2.81 9.71
C HIS A 6 -2.97 -1.74 9.47
N ALA A 7 -2.40 -1.71 8.30
CA ALA A 7 -1.37 -0.74 7.96
C ALA A 7 -1.96 0.67 7.77
N VAL A 8 -1.20 1.67 8.18
CA VAL A 8 -1.51 3.09 7.94
C VAL A 8 -0.52 3.64 6.93
N VAL A 9 -1.03 4.39 5.95
CA VAL A 9 -0.24 4.92 4.83
C VAL A 9 -0.33 6.44 4.76
N GLY A 10 0.80 7.09 4.44
CA GLY A 10 0.85 8.52 4.13
C GLY A 10 1.24 8.72 2.66
N THR A 11 0.43 9.47 1.94
CA THR A 11 0.49 9.63 0.48
C THR A 11 0.96 11.01 0.01
N ASP A 12 1.34 11.87 0.93
CA ASP A 12 1.70 13.27 0.67
C ASP A 12 2.93 13.46 -0.24
N MET A 13 3.77 12.43 -0.37
CA MET A 13 4.97 12.43 -1.21
C MET A 13 4.78 11.63 -2.51
N LEU A 14 3.56 11.29 -2.90
CA LEU A 14 3.24 10.64 -4.16
C LEU A 14 2.87 11.66 -5.23
N VAL A 15 3.32 11.45 -6.46
CA VAL A 15 2.92 12.26 -7.62
C VAL A 15 1.40 12.27 -7.78
N GLY A 16 0.76 11.13 -7.51
CA GLY A 16 -0.69 10.98 -7.57
C GLY A 16 -1.46 11.86 -6.57
N SER A 17 -0.84 12.37 -5.50
CA SER A 17 -1.50 13.30 -4.57
C SER A 17 -1.78 14.66 -5.20
N SER A 18 -1.01 15.07 -6.20
CA SER A 18 -1.16 16.33 -6.93
C SER A 18 -1.59 16.15 -8.38
N ASN A 19 -1.51 14.93 -8.92
CA ASN A 19 -1.83 14.62 -10.31
C ASN A 19 -2.78 13.42 -10.41
N ALA A 20 -4.05 13.70 -10.68
CA ALA A 20 -5.12 12.69 -10.78
C ALA A 20 -4.88 11.63 -11.86
N ALA A 21 -3.98 11.84 -12.83
CA ALA A 21 -3.65 10.84 -13.85
C ALA A 21 -3.07 9.56 -13.23
N TYR A 22 -2.38 9.68 -12.10
CA TYR A 22 -1.79 8.56 -11.36
C TYR A 22 -2.71 7.97 -10.29
N LEU A 23 -3.92 8.51 -10.16
CA LEU A 23 -4.96 8.03 -9.26
C LEU A 23 -5.92 7.13 -10.01
N LYS A 24 -6.22 5.95 -9.45
CA LYS A 24 -7.23 5.04 -10.00
C LYS A 24 -8.17 4.58 -8.89
N SER A 25 -9.38 4.23 -9.30
CA SER A 25 -10.36 3.54 -8.47
C SER A 25 -10.37 2.07 -8.85
N VAL A 26 -10.19 1.18 -7.88
CA VAL A 26 -10.14 -0.26 -8.13
C VAL A 26 -11.03 -1.04 -7.17
N ILE A 27 -11.46 -2.22 -7.59
CA ILE A 27 -12.00 -3.26 -6.70
C ILE A 27 -10.95 -4.37 -6.66
N PHE A 28 -10.52 -4.73 -5.45
CA PHE A 28 -9.56 -5.81 -5.27
C PHE A 28 -10.23 -7.17 -5.38
N TYR A 29 -9.60 -8.08 -6.14
CA TYR A 29 -10.02 -9.46 -6.33
C TYR A 29 -8.94 -10.42 -5.83
N LYS A 30 -9.40 -11.45 -5.14
CA LYS A 30 -8.61 -12.61 -4.76
C LYS A 30 -9.36 -13.86 -5.21
N ASP A 31 -8.67 -14.72 -5.95
CA ASP A 31 -9.26 -15.97 -6.46
C ASP A 31 -10.60 -15.70 -7.21
N ASP A 32 -10.59 -14.71 -8.12
CA ASP A 32 -11.73 -14.24 -8.92
C ASP A 32 -12.95 -13.72 -8.12
N SER A 33 -12.80 -13.48 -6.84
CA SER A 33 -13.85 -12.90 -5.98
C SER A 33 -13.41 -11.57 -5.38
N PRO A 34 -14.31 -10.58 -5.24
CA PRO A 34 -14.01 -9.36 -4.52
C PRO A 34 -13.57 -9.67 -3.09
N ALA A 35 -12.48 -9.07 -2.65
CA ALA A 35 -11.90 -9.29 -1.33
C ALA A 35 -11.54 -7.96 -0.65
N ALA A 36 -11.48 -7.98 0.68
CA ALA A 36 -11.00 -6.86 1.47
C ALA A 36 -9.48 -6.68 1.29
N ILE A 37 -9.00 -5.45 1.47
CA ILE A 37 -7.58 -5.14 1.33
C ILE A 37 -7.16 -4.00 2.26
N ASP A 38 -5.97 -4.12 2.84
CA ASP A 38 -5.41 -3.09 3.70
C ASP A 38 -4.81 -1.93 2.90
N ASN A 39 -4.83 -0.74 3.50
CA ASN A 39 -4.00 0.36 3.05
C ASN A 39 -2.51 -0.01 3.17
N GLY A 40 -1.66 0.55 2.31
CA GLY A 40 -0.24 0.22 2.27
C GLY A 40 0.10 -1.05 1.51
N ASN A 41 -0.89 -1.82 1.08
CA ASN A 41 -0.68 -2.99 0.23
C ASN A 41 -0.41 -2.58 -1.23
N ILE A 42 0.25 -3.47 -1.98
CA ILE A 42 0.55 -3.30 -3.40
C ILE A 42 -0.35 -4.20 -4.23
N VAL A 43 -0.89 -3.63 -5.29
CA VAL A 43 -1.71 -4.34 -6.27
C VAL A 43 -1.25 -4.04 -7.70
N VAL A 44 -1.66 -4.87 -8.63
CA VAL A 44 -1.53 -4.62 -10.08
C VAL A 44 -2.89 -4.27 -10.64
N ILE A 45 -2.95 -3.20 -11.43
CA ILE A 45 -4.16 -2.76 -12.09
C ILE A 45 -4.35 -3.59 -13.35
N GLY A 46 -5.51 -4.23 -13.46
CA GLY A 46 -5.96 -5.04 -14.59
C GLY A 46 -6.99 -4.31 -15.45
N ASP A 47 -7.96 -5.07 -15.95
CA ASP A 47 -8.97 -4.59 -16.88
C ASP A 47 -9.98 -3.63 -16.23
N ALA A 48 -10.56 -2.75 -17.05
CA ALA A 48 -11.65 -1.90 -16.63
C ALA A 48 -12.92 -2.74 -16.44
N ILE A 49 -13.56 -2.58 -15.28
CA ILE A 49 -14.83 -3.25 -14.92
C ILE A 49 -15.99 -2.26 -14.83
N GLY A 50 -15.72 -0.98 -15.03
CA GLY A 50 -16.69 0.11 -15.03
C GLY A 50 -16.11 1.35 -15.71
N PRO A 51 -16.87 2.44 -15.80
CA PRO A 51 -16.42 3.66 -16.47
C PRO A 51 -15.11 4.24 -15.92
N GLU A 52 -14.92 4.14 -14.61
CA GLU A 52 -13.74 4.69 -13.89
C GLU A 52 -13.17 3.68 -12.88
N THR A 53 -13.59 2.42 -12.95
CA THR A 53 -13.20 1.39 -11.97
C THR A 53 -12.50 0.24 -12.68
N TYR A 54 -11.39 -0.19 -12.11
CA TYR A 54 -10.56 -1.27 -12.64
C TYR A 54 -10.56 -2.47 -11.68
N LYS A 55 -10.33 -3.66 -12.23
CA LYS A 55 -9.97 -4.85 -11.45
C LYS A 55 -8.55 -4.67 -10.92
N ALA A 56 -8.31 -5.01 -9.68
CA ALA A 56 -6.95 -5.09 -9.12
C ALA A 56 -6.73 -6.44 -8.47
N GLU A 57 -5.53 -6.96 -8.59
CA GLU A 57 -5.13 -8.26 -8.07
C GLU A 57 -3.76 -8.18 -7.39
N ALA A 58 -3.41 -9.22 -6.64
CA ALA A 58 -2.06 -9.35 -6.11
C ALA A 58 -1.06 -9.47 -7.28
N PRO A 59 0.16 -8.91 -7.16
CA PRO A 59 1.18 -9.04 -8.20
C PRO A 59 1.50 -10.50 -8.52
N ALA A 60 1.72 -10.80 -9.80
CA ALA A 60 2.30 -12.06 -10.28
C ALA A 60 3.81 -11.87 -10.47
N ALA A 61 4.56 -12.97 -10.65
CA ALA A 61 6.02 -12.91 -10.82
C ALA A 61 6.46 -12.10 -12.04
N ASP A 62 5.63 -12.08 -13.08
CA ASP A 62 5.85 -11.37 -14.37
C ASP A 62 5.12 -10.02 -14.44
N SER A 63 4.55 -9.55 -13.33
CA SER A 63 3.82 -8.29 -13.30
C SER A 63 4.69 -7.11 -13.69
N LYS A 64 4.14 -6.26 -14.56
CA LYS A 64 4.83 -5.04 -14.98
C LYS A 64 4.84 -4.00 -13.86
N ARG A 65 6.02 -3.51 -13.51
CA ARG A 65 6.18 -2.46 -12.48
C ARG A 65 5.38 -1.19 -12.76
N SER A 66 5.18 -0.84 -14.03
CA SER A 66 4.39 0.32 -14.45
C SER A 66 2.88 0.22 -14.11
N LEU A 67 2.41 -0.96 -13.76
CA LEU A 67 1.03 -1.21 -13.33
C LEU A 67 0.90 -1.43 -11.81
N LEU A 68 2.02 -1.37 -11.09
CA LEU A 68 2.01 -1.44 -9.64
C LEU A 68 1.37 -0.18 -9.05
N ALA A 69 0.48 -0.39 -8.11
CA ALA A 69 -0.18 0.68 -7.40
C ALA A 69 -0.25 0.42 -5.90
N LEU A 70 -0.06 1.48 -5.12
CA LEU A 70 -0.19 1.48 -3.68
C LEU A 70 -1.65 1.70 -3.31
N VAL A 71 -2.21 0.83 -2.48
CA VAL A 71 -3.57 0.99 -1.93
C VAL A 71 -3.56 2.05 -0.84
N ALA A 72 -4.38 3.06 -0.99
CA ALA A 72 -4.56 4.13 -0.01
C ALA A 72 -6.00 4.67 -0.08
N GLY A 73 -6.93 3.89 0.43
CA GLY A 73 -8.30 4.29 0.67
C GLY A 73 -8.39 5.37 1.76
N VAL A 74 -9.48 6.13 1.73
CA VAL A 74 -9.74 7.12 2.78
C VAL A 74 -10.36 6.41 3.99
N GLU A 75 -9.72 6.55 5.14
CA GLU A 75 -10.19 5.97 6.40
C GLU A 75 -11.33 6.81 6.97
N LEU A 76 -12.57 6.35 6.75
CA LEU A 76 -13.80 6.99 7.24
C LEU A 76 -14.56 6.05 8.16
N PHE A 77 -14.50 6.31 9.45
CA PHE A 77 -15.33 5.61 10.44
C PHE A 77 -16.65 6.35 10.62
N TYR A 78 -17.76 5.62 10.49
CA TYR A 78 -19.12 6.18 10.64
C TYR A 78 -19.67 6.01 12.06
N ASP A 79 -18.96 5.30 12.92
CA ASP A 79 -19.33 5.11 14.33
C ASP A 79 -18.63 6.16 15.20
N GLU A 80 -19.38 7.12 15.70
CA GLU A 80 -18.88 8.17 16.57
C GLU A 80 -18.99 7.82 18.07
N THR A 81 -19.42 6.59 18.40
CA THR A 81 -19.66 6.18 19.79
C THR A 81 -18.37 5.86 20.53
N ARG A 82 -17.27 5.65 19.83
CA ARG A 82 -15.94 5.38 20.39
C ARG A 82 -14.82 6.05 19.59
N THR A 83 -13.67 6.17 20.22
CA THR A 83 -12.44 6.56 19.50
C THR A 83 -11.95 5.41 18.63
N HIS A 84 -11.72 5.70 17.36
CA HIS A 84 -11.13 4.77 16.39
C HIS A 84 -9.66 5.09 16.14
N TYR A 85 -8.86 4.06 15.94
CA TYR A 85 -7.49 4.19 15.48
C TYR A 85 -7.41 3.85 13.99
N LEU A 86 -6.54 4.52 13.23
CA LEU A 86 -6.35 4.25 11.80
C LEU A 86 -5.95 2.79 11.53
N THR A 87 -5.30 2.15 12.50
CA THR A 87 -4.94 0.73 12.44
C THR A 87 -6.15 -0.24 12.56
N GLU A 88 -7.35 0.28 12.77
CA GLU A 88 -8.59 -0.52 12.76
C GLU A 88 -9.28 -0.52 11.39
N TRP A 89 -8.74 0.26 10.42
CA TRP A 89 -9.34 0.43 9.11
C TRP A 89 -8.93 -0.68 8.14
N GLU A 90 -9.91 -1.27 7.47
CA GLU A 90 -9.75 -2.17 6.34
C GLU A 90 -10.68 -1.73 5.21
N ASN A 91 -10.23 -1.78 3.96
CA ASN A 91 -11.09 -1.51 2.81
C ASN A 91 -11.96 -2.74 2.54
N GLU A 92 -13.27 -2.57 2.59
CA GLU A 92 -14.25 -3.66 2.49
C GLU A 92 -14.24 -4.34 1.11
N ALA A 93 -14.52 -5.64 1.10
CA ALA A 93 -14.67 -6.41 -0.14
C ALA A 93 -15.76 -5.84 -1.05
N GLY A 94 -15.48 -5.75 -2.35
CA GLY A 94 -16.42 -5.26 -3.35
C GLY A 94 -16.66 -3.75 -3.36
N LYS A 95 -16.02 -3.01 -2.48
CA LYS A 95 -16.05 -1.54 -2.49
C LYS A 95 -14.89 -0.99 -3.31
N PRO A 96 -15.13 0.07 -4.11
CA PRO A 96 -14.04 0.76 -4.79
C PRO A 96 -13.08 1.39 -3.79
N VAL A 97 -11.79 1.16 -3.99
CA VAL A 97 -10.71 1.76 -3.20
C VAL A 97 -9.79 2.57 -4.09
N ARG A 98 -9.24 3.65 -3.52
CA ARG A 98 -8.27 4.49 -4.20
C ARG A 98 -6.90 3.83 -4.19
N VAL A 99 -6.24 3.84 -5.36
CA VAL A 99 -4.85 3.41 -5.50
C VAL A 99 -4.03 4.44 -6.24
N TYR A 100 -2.74 4.49 -5.95
CA TYR A 100 -1.77 5.39 -6.54
C TYR A 100 -0.80 4.57 -7.39
N LEU A 101 -0.78 4.80 -8.71
CA LEU A 101 0.27 4.27 -9.59
C LEU A 101 1.62 4.79 -9.14
N LEU A 102 2.59 3.91 -8.94
CA LEU A 102 3.91 4.27 -8.45
C LEU A 102 4.83 4.73 -9.59
N VAL A 103 5.48 5.87 -9.38
CA VAL A 103 6.38 6.48 -10.36
C VAL A 103 7.83 6.37 -9.87
N ALA A 104 8.63 5.58 -10.57
CA ALA A 104 10.04 5.38 -10.24
C ALA A 104 10.82 6.70 -10.25
N GLY A 105 11.64 6.91 -9.23
CA GLY A 105 12.48 8.09 -9.08
C GLY A 105 11.75 9.37 -8.64
N ALA A 106 10.40 9.35 -8.57
CA ALA A 106 9.61 10.51 -8.17
C ALA A 106 8.83 10.27 -6.88
N ASP A 107 8.31 9.07 -6.71
CA ASP A 107 7.45 8.74 -5.57
C ASP A 107 8.22 8.28 -4.35
N SER A 108 7.72 8.72 -3.20
CA SER A 108 7.99 8.13 -1.89
C SER A 108 6.68 8.02 -1.12
N PHE A 109 6.55 7.03 -0.25
CA PHE A 109 5.39 6.90 0.60
C PHE A 109 5.78 6.45 2.01
N ARG A 110 4.96 6.80 2.98
CA ARG A 110 5.12 6.40 4.38
C ARG A 110 4.15 5.28 4.68
N VAL A 111 4.61 4.25 5.37
CA VAL A 111 3.75 3.14 5.76
C VAL A 111 4.22 2.53 7.07
N THR A 112 3.30 2.01 7.88
CA THR A 112 3.61 1.32 9.14
C THR A 112 4.08 -0.11 8.88
N ALA A 113 4.66 -0.74 9.91
CA ALA A 113 5.27 -2.08 9.79
C ALA A 113 4.30 -3.17 9.35
N GLU A 114 3.02 -3.00 9.60
CA GLU A 114 1.96 -3.97 9.28
C GLU A 114 1.80 -4.22 7.77
N ALA A 115 2.23 -3.28 6.92
CA ALA A 115 2.21 -3.45 5.46
C ALA A 115 3.30 -4.40 4.94
N PHE A 116 4.34 -4.66 5.74
CA PHE A 116 5.48 -5.43 5.29
C PHE A 116 5.37 -6.92 5.62
N ASP A 117 5.92 -7.71 4.72
CA ASP A 117 6.31 -9.10 4.97
C ASP A 117 7.82 -9.11 5.25
N GLY A 118 8.17 -9.25 6.53
CA GLY A 118 9.51 -9.08 7.05
C GLY A 118 9.68 -7.82 7.91
N THR A 119 10.88 -7.61 8.45
CA THR A 119 11.19 -6.47 9.31
C THR A 119 11.75 -5.32 8.48
N PRO A 120 11.03 -4.19 8.37
CA PRO A 120 11.51 -3.02 7.66
C PRO A 120 12.62 -2.34 8.44
N GLU A 121 13.74 -2.09 7.78
CA GLU A 121 14.91 -1.40 8.34
C GLU A 121 15.55 -0.49 7.28
N LYS A 122 16.26 0.54 7.74
CA LYS A 122 17.06 1.39 6.85
C LYS A 122 18.10 0.56 6.08
N GLY A 123 18.21 0.82 4.79
CA GLY A 123 19.11 0.12 3.87
C GLY A 123 18.49 -1.12 3.23
N LYS A 124 17.33 -1.58 3.67
CA LYS A 124 16.63 -2.70 3.06
C LYS A 124 15.88 -2.29 1.80
N PHE A 125 15.73 -3.24 0.91
CA PHE A 125 14.98 -3.08 -0.33
C PHE A 125 13.55 -3.61 -0.17
N VAL A 126 12.66 -3.06 -0.98
CA VAL A 126 11.25 -3.42 -0.99
C VAL A 126 10.89 -4.01 -2.35
N ALA A 127 10.36 -5.21 -2.32
CA ALA A 127 9.93 -5.96 -3.49
C ALA A 127 8.45 -6.32 -3.41
N PHE A 128 7.85 -6.68 -4.52
CA PHE A 128 6.57 -7.39 -4.51
C PHE A 128 6.80 -8.90 -4.63
N ALA A 129 5.92 -9.68 -4.04
CA ALA A 129 5.95 -11.13 -4.14
C ALA A 129 4.71 -11.64 -4.89
N ALA A 130 4.89 -12.67 -5.71
CA ALA A 130 3.79 -13.28 -6.44
C ALA A 130 2.71 -13.81 -5.48
N GLY A 131 1.46 -13.42 -5.73
CA GLY A 131 0.30 -13.81 -4.94
C GLY A 131 0.17 -13.12 -3.57
N SER A 132 1.06 -12.18 -3.24
CA SER A 132 0.99 -11.38 -2.02
C SER A 132 0.81 -9.90 -2.32
N THR A 133 -0.03 -9.24 -1.54
CA THR A 133 -0.21 -7.78 -1.61
C THR A 133 0.72 -7.03 -0.67
N LYS A 134 1.42 -7.72 0.24
CA LYS A 134 2.34 -7.10 1.19
C LYS A 134 3.67 -6.72 0.56
N LEU A 135 4.29 -5.70 1.12
CA LEU A 135 5.62 -5.24 0.77
C LEU A 135 6.65 -6.22 1.30
N LYS A 136 7.32 -6.97 0.42
CA LYS A 136 8.36 -7.92 0.81
C LYS A 136 9.67 -7.20 1.10
N ILE A 137 10.30 -7.50 2.23
CA ILE A 137 11.62 -6.97 2.57
C ILE A 137 12.71 -7.86 1.98
N GLU A 138 13.63 -7.24 1.24
CA GLU A 138 14.79 -7.88 0.64
C GLU A 138 16.09 -7.23 1.13
N ALA A 139 17.14 -8.05 1.20
CA ALA A 139 18.46 -7.58 1.62
C ALA A 139 19.28 -6.97 0.47
N ASP A 140 18.98 -7.39 -0.76
CA ASP A 140 19.78 -7.08 -1.95
C ASP A 140 18.91 -6.39 -3.03
N ALA A 141 19.49 -5.38 -3.68
CA ALA A 141 18.88 -4.69 -4.81
C ALA A 141 18.74 -5.56 -6.07
N SER A 142 19.55 -6.60 -6.18
CA SER A 142 19.53 -7.55 -7.32
C SER A 142 18.41 -8.59 -7.22
N ALA A 143 17.69 -8.66 -6.10
CA ALA A 143 16.54 -9.54 -5.96
C ALA A 143 15.46 -9.18 -6.99
N ASP A 144 14.79 -10.20 -7.49
CA ASP A 144 13.69 -10.03 -8.43
C ASP A 144 12.58 -9.19 -7.82
N ASN A 145 11.92 -8.38 -8.68
CA ASN A 145 10.76 -7.58 -8.30
C ASN A 145 11.01 -6.48 -7.26
N VAL A 146 12.24 -6.08 -7.00
CA VAL A 146 12.57 -4.90 -6.20
C VAL A 146 12.07 -3.65 -6.91
N PHE A 147 11.27 -2.82 -6.23
CA PHE A 147 10.75 -1.57 -6.75
C PHE A 147 11.01 -0.37 -5.83
N GLY A 148 11.44 -0.62 -4.59
CA GLY A 148 11.64 0.44 -3.61
C GLY A 148 12.82 0.18 -2.68
N VAL A 149 13.18 1.19 -1.90
CA VAL A 149 14.25 1.12 -0.90
C VAL A 149 13.92 2.00 0.30
N ILE A 150 14.26 1.54 1.52
CA ILE A 150 14.13 2.31 2.75
C ILE A 150 15.46 3.00 3.02
N LYS A 151 15.60 4.27 2.63
CA LYS A 151 16.86 5.04 2.79
C LYS A 151 16.97 5.77 4.12
N ARG A 152 15.85 5.95 4.83
CA ARG A 152 15.76 6.82 6.02
C ARG A 152 15.45 6.02 7.26
N ASP A 153 15.82 6.57 8.41
CA ASP A 153 15.41 6.04 9.69
C ASP A 153 13.89 6.19 9.86
N PRO A 154 13.21 5.29 10.60
CA PRO A 154 11.75 5.37 10.78
C PRO A 154 11.37 6.66 11.51
N VAL A 155 10.22 7.22 11.15
CA VAL A 155 9.70 8.47 11.70
C VAL A 155 8.48 8.17 12.57
N LYS A 156 8.48 8.70 13.79
CA LYS A 156 7.34 8.62 14.70
C LYS A 156 6.47 9.85 14.54
N VAL A 157 5.17 9.63 14.33
CA VAL A 157 4.16 10.69 14.16
C VAL A 157 3.01 10.45 15.12
N GLY A 158 2.51 11.51 15.75
CA GLY A 158 1.43 11.43 16.74
C GLY A 158 1.92 11.49 18.18
N PHE A 159 1.00 11.38 19.13
CA PHE A 159 1.26 11.46 20.58
C PHE A 159 0.55 10.31 21.32
N GLY A 160 1.18 9.84 22.40
CA GLY A 160 0.58 8.80 23.24
C GLY A 160 0.28 7.52 22.48
N ASP A 161 -0.88 6.92 22.75
CA ASP A 161 -1.31 5.66 22.14
C ASP A 161 -1.65 5.79 20.65
N GLY A 162 -1.84 7.03 20.15
CA GLY A 162 -2.03 7.34 18.73
C GLY A 162 -0.73 7.58 17.96
N GLN A 163 0.42 7.18 18.49
CA GLN A 163 1.70 7.32 17.80
C GLN A 163 1.94 6.17 16.84
N TYR A 164 2.24 6.52 15.57
CA TYR A 164 2.62 5.57 14.53
C TYR A 164 4.09 5.67 14.20
N THR A 165 4.73 4.53 13.94
CA THR A 165 6.09 4.47 13.40
C THR A 165 6.00 4.20 11.91
N TYR A 166 6.42 5.18 11.10
CA TYR A 166 6.41 5.10 9.65
C TYR A 166 7.78 4.79 9.09
N TYR A 167 7.81 3.90 8.11
CA TYR A 167 8.94 3.64 7.24
C TYR A 167 8.70 4.32 5.90
N ILE A 168 9.71 5.02 5.41
CA ILE A 168 9.63 5.75 4.13
C ILE A 168 10.25 4.89 3.05
N VAL A 169 9.44 4.53 2.07
CA VAL A 169 9.86 3.77 0.89
C VAL A 169 10.02 4.73 -0.27
N ASP A 170 11.24 4.84 -0.81
CA ASP A 170 11.51 5.57 -2.05
C ASP A 170 11.38 4.60 -3.23
N VAL A 171 10.55 4.93 -4.21
CA VAL A 171 10.33 4.11 -5.41
C VAL A 171 11.49 4.29 -6.37
N ILE A 172 12.18 3.21 -6.74
CA ILE A 172 13.43 3.27 -7.53
C ILE A 172 13.32 2.60 -8.91
N ALA A 173 12.32 1.77 -9.13
CA ALA A 173 12.16 1.03 -10.40
C ALA A 173 10.68 0.69 -10.69
#